data_04f6545d4d2e286ad3217db5c613b041
#
_entry.id   04f6545d4d2e286ad3217db5c613b041
#
_cell.length_a   1.000
_cell.length_b   1.000
_cell.length_c   1.000
_cell.angle_alpha   90.00
_cell.angle_beta   90.00
_cell.angle_gamma   90.00
#
_symmetry.space_group_name_H-M   'P 1'
#
loop_
_entity.id
_entity.type
_entity.pdbx_description
1 polymer ?
#
loop_
_entity_poly.entity_id
_entity_poly.type
_entity_poly.pdbx_seq_one_letter_code
_entity_poly.pdbx_strand_id
1 'polypeptide(L)'
;MAGSKGQGRLSPLGNGYAIWDDGEIIHLLPAGWGDDDFRVEKYLPIMAAENIEKAVLLQGTLNGYQNYYTYQVIKRYPDRFIGAFAVDPFAERAMAIVKRHVEELGFRAIKFEISQAGGLHGFHTPFRLDSDVRVGQIMHYLADYPGFVVTVDYGDDTQTSYQPEAIVNLAKRYPKMDFVVCHLSFPNADHLERLANVLQQFAPLKNIYLDISAIQDIDGEKPADFPYPRCQKTVALAKQIVGAQRLIWGTDSPWSVTFNTYHQLAAWLENTDLFTADELADVMYNNANRVYFKAANVAAAQAAEDPVAARFKKSH
;
A
#
# COMPACT_ATOMS: atom_id res chain seq x y z
N MET A 1 1.09 14.21 14.09
CA MET A 1 2.01 13.96 12.97
C MET A 1 2.38 15.30 12.38
N ALA A 2 3.62 15.50 12.00
CA ALA A 2 4.03 16.70 11.27
C ALA A 2 3.87 16.42 9.79
N GLY A 3 3.20 17.29 9.03
CA GLY A 3 3.17 17.19 7.58
C GLY A 3 4.57 17.37 6.98
N SER A 4 4.72 17.05 5.68
CA SER A 4 5.99 17.13 4.95
C SER A 4 6.66 18.51 4.99
N LYS A 5 5.87 19.54 5.23
CA LYS A 5 6.32 20.95 5.35
C LYS A 5 6.44 21.43 6.79
N GLY A 6 6.42 20.52 7.78
CA GLY A 6 6.38 20.91 9.19
C GLY A 6 5.05 21.53 9.64
N GLN A 7 3.95 21.15 9.00
CA GLN A 7 2.62 21.73 9.16
C GLN A 7 1.93 21.40 10.48
N GLY A 8 2.56 20.57 11.33
CA GLY A 8 2.02 20.18 12.62
C GLY A 8 1.06 18.99 12.53
N ARG A 9 -0.01 19.02 13.32
CA ARG A 9 -1.00 17.95 13.42
C ARG A 9 -2.10 18.13 12.38
N LEU A 10 -2.67 17.02 11.95
CA LEU A 10 -3.84 17.01 11.09
C LEU A 10 -5.09 16.77 11.95
N SER A 11 -6.09 17.62 11.80
CA SER A 11 -7.36 17.55 12.55
C SER A 11 -8.54 17.50 11.59
N PRO A 12 -9.55 16.63 11.83
CA PRO A 12 -10.71 16.54 10.96
C PRO A 12 -11.61 17.78 11.08
N LEU A 13 -12.14 18.22 9.94
CA LEU A 13 -13.14 19.30 9.86
C LEU A 13 -14.55 18.78 9.52
N GLY A 14 -14.67 17.51 9.18
CA GLY A 14 -15.89 16.89 8.67
C GLY A 14 -16.02 16.96 7.14
N ASN A 15 -16.97 16.23 6.61
CA ASN A 15 -17.26 16.13 5.18
C ASN A 15 -16.02 15.82 4.30
N GLY A 16 -15.11 15.00 4.81
CA GLY A 16 -13.89 14.61 4.12
C GLY A 16 -12.74 15.60 4.17
N TYR A 17 -12.93 16.75 4.82
CA TYR A 17 -11.89 17.78 4.97
C TYR A 17 -11.13 17.64 6.28
N ALA A 18 -9.87 18.03 6.24
CA ALA A 18 -9.00 18.13 7.42
C ALA A 18 -8.13 19.38 7.31
N ILE A 19 -7.65 19.86 8.46
CA ILE A 19 -6.81 21.04 8.57
C ILE A 19 -5.51 20.72 9.29
N TRP A 20 -4.40 21.19 8.76
CA TRP A 20 -3.10 21.19 9.44
C TRP A 20 -3.04 22.31 10.48
N ASP A 21 -2.15 22.20 11.48
CA ASP A 21 -1.97 23.25 12.51
C ASP A 21 -1.51 24.58 11.93
N ASP A 22 -0.90 24.60 10.75
CA ASP A 22 -0.54 25.83 10.02
C ASP A 22 -1.72 26.48 9.28
N GLY A 23 -2.90 25.82 9.28
CA GLY A 23 -4.13 26.30 8.66
C GLY A 23 -4.38 25.83 7.23
N GLU A 24 -3.48 25.05 6.63
CA GLU A 24 -3.74 24.47 5.31
C GLU A 24 -4.85 23.42 5.40
N ILE A 25 -5.90 23.59 4.58
CA ILE A 25 -7.03 22.66 4.50
C ILE A 25 -6.80 21.71 3.35
N ILE A 26 -7.00 20.41 3.61
CA ILE A 26 -6.88 19.34 2.63
C ILE A 26 -8.17 18.52 2.56
N HIS A 27 -8.45 17.99 1.38
CA HIS A 27 -9.57 17.08 1.15
C HIS A 27 -9.04 15.64 1.11
N LEU A 28 -9.45 14.80 2.06
CA LEU A 28 -8.92 13.44 2.25
C LEU A 28 -9.93 12.35 1.95
N LEU A 29 -11.23 12.64 2.03
CA LEU A 29 -12.31 11.69 1.79
C LEU A 29 -13.31 12.28 0.81
N PRO A 30 -14.05 11.44 0.07
CA PRO A 30 -15.07 11.94 -0.86
C PRO A 30 -16.09 12.84 -0.20
N ALA A 31 -16.56 13.83 -0.94
CA ALA A 31 -17.69 14.65 -0.51
C ALA A 31 -18.92 13.78 -0.24
N GLY A 32 -19.66 14.09 0.80
CA GLY A 32 -20.85 13.33 1.21
C GLY A 32 -20.56 12.11 2.12
N TRP A 33 -19.29 11.82 2.41
CA TRP A 33 -18.95 10.81 3.42
C TRP A 33 -19.11 11.33 4.86
N GLY A 34 -19.27 12.65 5.00
CA GLY A 34 -19.51 13.30 6.27
C GLY A 34 -18.36 13.11 7.25
N ASP A 35 -18.71 12.87 8.51
CA ASP A 35 -17.76 12.52 9.57
C ASP A 35 -17.49 11.01 9.66
N ASP A 36 -17.99 10.24 8.69
CA ASP A 36 -17.85 8.80 8.66
C ASP A 36 -16.41 8.39 8.40
N ASP A 37 -15.97 7.39 9.13
CA ASP A 37 -14.71 6.70 8.90
C ASP A 37 -14.83 5.77 7.69
N PHE A 38 -13.72 5.56 6.97
CA PHE A 38 -13.62 4.49 5.97
C PHE A 38 -13.42 3.15 6.64
N ARG A 39 -14.48 2.61 7.24
CA ARG A 39 -14.48 1.30 7.92
C ARG A 39 -14.91 0.18 7.00
N VAL A 40 -14.63 -1.05 7.45
CA VAL A 40 -14.99 -2.27 6.72
C VAL A 40 -16.51 -2.36 6.43
N GLU A 41 -17.34 -1.91 7.35
CA GLU A 41 -18.80 -1.89 7.19
C GLU A 41 -19.25 -0.99 6.02
N LYS A 42 -18.51 0.08 5.73
CA LYS A 42 -18.73 0.94 4.56
C LYS A 42 -18.13 0.35 3.29
N TYR A 43 -17.01 -0.35 3.42
CA TYR A 43 -16.30 -0.91 2.28
C TYR A 43 -16.93 -2.19 1.72
N LEU A 44 -17.51 -3.05 2.57
CA LEU A 44 -18.15 -4.30 2.14
C LEU A 44 -19.25 -4.13 1.09
N PRO A 45 -20.18 -3.15 1.21
CA PRO A 45 -21.15 -2.87 0.17
C PRO A 45 -20.53 -2.42 -1.16
N ILE A 46 -19.45 -1.64 -1.12
CA ILE A 46 -18.70 -1.21 -2.30
C ILE A 46 -18.05 -2.41 -2.98
N MET A 47 -17.39 -3.29 -2.21
CA MET A 47 -16.83 -4.53 -2.75
C MET A 47 -17.89 -5.39 -3.42
N ALA A 48 -19.07 -5.49 -2.83
CA ALA A 48 -20.17 -6.27 -3.40
C ALA A 48 -20.71 -5.65 -4.70
N ALA A 49 -20.83 -4.33 -4.76
CA ALA A 49 -21.29 -3.62 -5.96
C ALA A 49 -20.32 -3.76 -7.14
N GLU A 50 -19.02 -3.80 -6.86
CA GLU A 50 -17.96 -3.86 -7.87
C GLU A 50 -17.38 -5.28 -8.07
N ASN A 51 -18.02 -6.32 -7.55
CA ASN A 51 -17.59 -7.72 -7.65
C ASN A 51 -16.16 -7.97 -7.12
N ILE A 52 -15.74 -7.22 -6.11
CA ILE A 52 -14.44 -7.39 -5.47
C ILE A 52 -14.54 -8.49 -4.41
N GLU A 53 -13.86 -9.60 -4.64
CA GLU A 53 -13.90 -10.74 -3.72
C GLU A 53 -13.06 -10.50 -2.49
N LYS A 54 -11.84 -9.99 -2.66
CA LYS A 54 -10.83 -9.83 -1.60
C LYS A 54 -10.16 -8.47 -1.65
N ALA A 55 -9.64 -8.03 -0.52
CA ALA A 55 -8.84 -6.82 -0.46
C ALA A 55 -7.62 -6.96 0.46
N VAL A 56 -6.53 -6.32 0.07
CA VAL A 56 -5.34 -6.14 0.90
C VAL A 56 -5.45 -4.79 1.60
N LEU A 57 -5.47 -4.81 2.94
CA LEU A 57 -5.54 -3.60 3.75
C LEU A 57 -4.14 -3.05 3.98
N LEU A 58 -3.82 -2.00 3.26
CA LEU A 58 -2.59 -1.23 3.42
C LEU A 58 -2.89 0.04 4.22
N GLN A 59 -1.91 0.53 4.95
CA GLN A 59 -2.07 1.75 5.73
C GLN A 59 -0.91 2.71 5.49
N GLY A 60 -1.23 4.00 5.40
CA GLY A 60 -0.25 5.07 5.42
C GLY A 60 -0.06 5.60 6.83
N THR A 61 0.99 6.41 7.03
CA THR A 61 1.28 7.04 8.32
C THR A 61 0.48 8.32 8.55
N LEU A 62 -0.11 8.89 7.50
CA LEU A 62 -0.86 10.16 7.56
C LEU A 62 -1.99 10.13 8.61
N ASN A 63 -2.75 9.05 8.65
CA ASN A 63 -3.87 8.85 9.57
C ASN A 63 -3.48 8.11 10.87
N GLY A 64 -2.18 7.94 11.12
CA GLY A 64 -1.66 7.13 12.21
C GLY A 64 -1.69 5.62 11.90
N TYR A 65 -1.11 4.86 12.80
CA TYR A 65 -1.04 3.41 12.67
C TYR A 65 -2.35 2.74 13.07
N GLN A 66 -2.99 2.06 12.13
CA GLN A 66 -4.28 1.38 12.31
C GLN A 66 -4.12 -0.14 12.41
N ASN A 67 -2.95 -0.60 12.84
CA ASN A 67 -2.58 -2.02 12.87
C ASN A 67 -3.60 -2.90 13.60
N TYR A 68 -4.09 -2.44 14.75
CA TYR A 68 -5.03 -3.23 15.54
C TYR A 68 -6.40 -3.34 14.88
N TYR A 69 -6.88 -2.25 14.28
CA TYR A 69 -8.11 -2.29 13.50
C TYR A 69 -7.98 -3.24 12.29
N THR A 70 -6.87 -3.16 11.56
CA THR A 70 -6.56 -4.09 10.44
C THR A 70 -6.60 -5.55 10.92
N TYR A 71 -5.96 -5.85 12.06
CA TYR A 71 -6.03 -7.17 12.68
C TYR A 71 -7.48 -7.61 12.97
N GLN A 72 -8.29 -6.73 13.57
CA GLN A 72 -9.70 -7.02 13.88
C GLN A 72 -10.52 -7.33 12.63
N VAL A 73 -10.31 -6.57 11.54
CA VAL A 73 -10.99 -6.82 10.25
C VAL A 73 -10.60 -8.18 9.67
N ILE A 74 -9.31 -8.50 9.65
CA ILE A 74 -8.81 -9.79 9.15
C ILE A 74 -9.39 -10.94 9.98
N LYS A 75 -9.45 -10.82 11.29
CA LYS A 75 -10.03 -11.85 12.17
C LYS A 75 -11.53 -12.03 11.96
N ARG A 76 -12.24 -10.95 11.66
CA ARG A 76 -13.70 -10.97 11.42
C ARG A 76 -14.05 -11.52 10.03
N TYR A 77 -13.19 -11.30 9.03
CA TYR A 77 -13.44 -11.67 7.63
C TYR A 77 -12.21 -12.33 7.00
N PRO A 78 -11.76 -13.49 7.53
CA PRO A 78 -10.47 -14.10 7.18
C PRO A 78 -10.34 -14.54 5.72
N ASP A 79 -11.48 -14.80 5.05
CA ASP A 79 -11.49 -15.22 3.64
C ASP A 79 -11.52 -14.02 2.67
N ARG A 80 -11.76 -12.82 3.19
CA ARG A 80 -11.95 -11.59 2.41
C ARG A 80 -10.80 -10.61 2.52
N PHE A 81 -10.13 -10.57 3.66
CA PHE A 81 -9.12 -9.55 3.95
C PHE A 81 -7.82 -10.14 4.44
N ILE A 82 -6.74 -9.57 3.96
CA ILE A 82 -5.40 -9.68 4.54
C ILE A 82 -4.83 -8.26 4.66
N GLY A 83 -3.78 -8.05 5.45
CA GLY A 83 -3.25 -6.71 5.60
C GLY A 83 -1.77 -6.66 5.92
N ALA A 84 -1.19 -5.49 5.70
CA ALA A 84 0.14 -5.13 6.15
C ALA A 84 0.05 -4.28 7.42
N PHE A 85 0.89 -4.59 8.41
CA PHE A 85 1.10 -3.67 9.52
C PHE A 85 2.11 -2.59 9.13
N ALA A 86 2.12 -1.49 9.86
CA ALA A 86 3.13 -0.43 9.73
C ALA A 86 3.82 -0.19 11.07
N VAL A 87 5.06 0.24 11.04
CA VAL A 87 5.85 0.60 12.21
C VAL A 87 6.79 1.75 11.86
N ASP A 88 7.00 2.64 12.81
CA ASP A 88 8.09 3.60 12.73
C ASP A 88 9.40 2.93 13.16
N PRO A 89 10.38 2.73 12.27
CA PRO A 89 11.66 2.11 12.64
C PRO A 89 12.46 2.90 13.68
N PHE A 90 12.13 4.18 13.85
CA PHE A 90 12.79 5.08 14.81
C PHE A 90 12.13 4.99 16.21
N ALA A 91 11.02 4.30 16.35
CA ALA A 91 10.43 4.09 17.66
C ALA A 91 11.37 3.28 18.56
N GLU A 92 11.51 3.69 19.82
CA GLU A 92 12.37 3.00 20.81
C GLU A 92 12.10 1.49 20.90
N ARG A 93 10.84 1.09 20.76
CA ARG A 93 10.41 -0.29 20.85
C ARG A 93 9.99 -0.89 19.49
N ALA A 94 10.53 -0.38 18.38
CA ALA A 94 10.16 -0.83 17.04
C ALA A 94 10.20 -2.35 16.88
N MET A 95 11.25 -3.02 17.30
CA MET A 95 11.37 -4.48 17.20
C MET A 95 10.36 -5.24 18.07
N ALA A 96 9.98 -4.72 19.22
CA ALA A 96 8.92 -5.34 20.04
C ALA A 96 7.55 -5.21 19.34
N ILE A 97 7.30 -4.08 18.68
CA ILE A 97 6.10 -3.86 17.85
C ILE A 97 6.09 -4.85 16.69
N VAL A 98 7.20 -4.98 15.95
CA VAL A 98 7.32 -5.91 14.82
C VAL A 98 7.04 -7.35 15.29
N LYS A 99 7.72 -7.81 16.33
CA LYS A 99 7.54 -9.16 16.87
C LYS A 99 6.09 -9.44 17.26
N ARG A 100 5.46 -8.52 18.00
CA ARG A 100 4.06 -8.65 18.35
C ARG A 100 3.15 -8.83 17.14
N HIS A 101 3.34 -8.02 16.11
CA HIS A 101 2.50 -8.10 14.91
C HIS A 101 2.71 -9.42 14.13
N VAL A 102 3.93 -9.91 14.07
CA VAL A 102 4.27 -11.14 13.33
C VAL A 102 3.91 -12.40 14.14
N GLU A 103 4.30 -12.45 15.42
CA GLU A 103 4.18 -13.66 16.25
C GLU A 103 2.78 -13.80 16.88
N GLU A 104 2.22 -12.70 17.40
CA GLU A 104 0.96 -12.74 18.14
C GLU A 104 -0.24 -12.43 17.23
N LEU A 105 -0.12 -11.41 16.35
CA LEU A 105 -1.22 -10.98 15.49
C LEU A 105 -1.20 -11.60 14.08
N GLY A 106 -0.18 -12.41 13.77
CA GLY A 106 -0.14 -13.24 12.57
C GLY A 106 0.08 -12.51 11.25
N PHE A 107 0.51 -11.25 11.27
CA PHE A 107 0.81 -10.53 10.03
C PHE A 107 1.96 -11.18 9.25
N ARG A 108 1.83 -11.19 7.94
CA ARG A 108 2.87 -11.65 6.99
C ARG A 108 3.15 -10.60 5.91
N ALA A 109 2.73 -9.37 6.15
CA ALA A 109 3.07 -8.22 5.33
C ALA A 109 3.31 -6.99 6.20
N ILE A 110 4.26 -6.14 5.78
CA ILE A 110 4.55 -4.82 6.35
C ILE A 110 4.47 -3.77 5.26
N LYS A 111 3.98 -2.56 5.57
CA LYS A 111 4.09 -1.40 4.67
C LYS A 111 5.04 -0.36 5.26
N PHE A 112 6.02 0.05 4.46
CA PHE A 112 6.83 1.24 4.68
C PHE A 112 6.31 2.37 3.82
N GLU A 113 5.58 3.29 4.44
CA GLU A 113 5.20 4.57 3.86
C GLU A 113 6.31 5.56 4.22
N ILE A 114 7.23 5.81 3.28
CA ILE A 114 8.39 6.66 3.53
C ILE A 114 8.39 7.98 2.78
N SER A 115 7.36 8.24 1.97
CA SER A 115 7.23 9.50 1.22
C SER A 115 7.37 10.74 2.11
N GLN A 116 7.72 11.88 1.50
CA GLN A 116 7.75 13.15 2.23
C GLN A 116 6.36 13.72 2.47
N ALA A 117 5.36 13.31 1.68
CA ALA A 117 4.02 13.89 1.75
C ALA A 117 3.22 13.44 2.98
N GLY A 118 3.46 12.27 3.51
CA GLY A 118 2.72 11.74 4.68
C GLY A 118 3.46 10.57 5.32
N GLY A 119 4.59 10.20 4.75
CA GLY A 119 5.42 9.10 5.18
C GLY A 119 6.51 9.49 6.17
N LEU A 120 7.39 8.55 6.45
CA LEU A 120 8.41 8.66 7.49
C LEU A 120 9.44 9.77 7.22
N HIS A 121 9.72 10.13 5.95
CA HIS A 121 10.58 11.27 5.63
C HIS A 121 9.94 12.64 5.93
N GLY A 122 8.63 12.69 6.17
CA GLY A 122 7.97 13.88 6.71
C GLY A 122 8.22 14.09 8.20
N PHE A 123 8.67 13.04 8.94
CA PHE A 123 8.85 13.06 10.39
C PHE A 123 10.31 12.95 10.82
N HIS A 124 11.15 12.35 9.99
CA HIS A 124 12.53 12.00 10.31
C HIS A 124 13.50 12.59 9.30
N THR A 125 14.77 12.68 9.70
CA THR A 125 15.86 12.92 8.76
C THR A 125 15.84 11.84 7.67
N PRO A 126 16.06 12.18 6.40
CA PRO A 126 16.07 11.23 5.30
C PRO A 126 16.97 10.02 5.58
N PHE A 127 16.47 8.83 5.28
CA PHE A 127 17.18 7.56 5.47
C PHE A 127 16.96 6.64 4.27
N ARG A 128 17.77 5.60 4.15
CA ARG A 128 17.63 4.61 3.09
C ARG A 128 17.17 3.27 3.67
N LEU A 129 16.20 2.63 3.00
CA LEU A 129 15.67 1.34 3.41
C LEU A 129 16.72 0.22 3.37
N ASP A 130 17.66 0.27 2.43
CA ASP A 130 18.69 -0.77 2.23
C ASP A 130 19.90 -0.65 3.15
N SER A 131 20.08 0.47 3.85
CA SER A 131 21.30 0.75 4.64
C SER A 131 21.04 1.28 6.05
N ASP A 132 19.82 1.75 6.37
CA ASP A 132 19.50 2.14 7.76
C ASP A 132 19.52 0.91 8.67
N VAL A 133 20.25 1.02 9.79
CA VAL A 133 20.47 -0.11 10.70
C VAL A 133 19.18 -0.60 11.35
N ARG A 134 18.21 0.30 11.61
CA ARG A 134 16.91 -0.03 12.24
C ARG A 134 16.03 -0.79 11.27
N VAL A 135 15.94 -0.31 10.03
CA VAL A 135 15.27 -1.03 8.94
C VAL A 135 15.93 -2.38 8.71
N GLY A 136 17.28 -2.41 8.69
CA GLY A 136 18.04 -3.64 8.54
C GLY A 136 17.74 -4.69 9.62
N GLN A 137 17.56 -4.30 10.87
CA GLN A 137 17.13 -5.21 11.95
C GLN A 137 15.74 -5.78 11.72
N ILE A 138 14.80 -4.93 11.29
CA ILE A 138 13.43 -5.36 10.94
C ILE A 138 13.48 -6.35 9.77
N MET A 139 14.15 -6.00 8.69
CA MET A 139 14.24 -6.83 7.50
C MET A 139 14.89 -8.19 7.78
N HIS A 140 15.95 -8.20 8.57
CA HIS A 140 16.63 -9.43 8.97
C HIS A 140 15.69 -10.37 9.74
N TYR A 141 14.94 -9.85 10.69
CA TYR A 141 13.94 -10.62 11.44
C TYR A 141 12.81 -11.14 10.55
N LEU A 142 12.29 -10.31 9.64
CA LEU A 142 11.20 -10.69 8.74
C LEU A 142 11.63 -11.77 7.73
N ALA A 143 12.92 -11.84 7.39
CA ALA A 143 13.48 -12.84 6.47
C ALA A 143 13.40 -14.28 6.99
N ASP A 144 13.18 -14.48 8.29
CA ASP A 144 12.90 -15.79 8.89
C ASP A 144 11.52 -16.35 8.51
N TYR A 145 10.68 -15.52 7.88
CA TYR A 145 9.34 -15.87 7.42
C TYR A 145 9.28 -15.89 5.89
N PRO A 146 9.60 -17.02 5.21
CA PRO A 146 9.61 -17.09 3.75
C PRO A 146 8.27 -16.68 3.14
N GLY A 147 8.33 -15.84 2.10
CA GLY A 147 7.14 -15.29 1.48
C GLY A 147 6.55 -14.08 2.20
N PHE A 148 7.24 -13.52 3.20
CA PHE A 148 6.85 -12.26 3.82
C PHE A 148 6.82 -11.14 2.77
N VAL A 149 5.81 -10.27 2.83
CA VAL A 149 5.61 -9.21 1.86
C VAL A 149 6.02 -7.86 2.45
N VAL A 150 6.83 -7.13 1.71
CA VAL A 150 7.23 -5.76 2.04
C VAL A 150 6.63 -4.83 0.99
N THR A 151 5.64 -4.04 1.38
CA THR A 151 5.03 -3.03 0.52
C THR A 151 5.69 -1.69 0.80
N VAL A 152 6.09 -0.96 -0.24
CA VAL A 152 6.83 0.30 -0.09
C VAL A 152 6.20 1.39 -0.93
N ASP A 153 5.91 2.51 -0.28
CA ASP A 153 5.63 3.79 -0.91
C ASP A 153 6.76 4.76 -0.57
N TYR A 154 7.52 5.15 -1.58
CA TYR A 154 8.66 6.05 -1.42
C TYR A 154 8.47 7.43 -2.06
N GLY A 155 7.24 7.73 -2.57
CA GLY A 155 6.95 8.98 -3.25
C GLY A 155 7.57 9.08 -4.65
N ASP A 156 7.52 10.28 -5.22
CA ASP A 156 8.02 10.59 -6.57
C ASP A 156 9.49 11.00 -6.58
N ASP A 157 10.06 11.14 -7.78
CA ASP A 157 11.48 11.43 -8.04
C ASP A 157 11.93 12.85 -7.63
N THR A 158 11.03 13.70 -7.18
CA THR A 158 11.36 15.01 -6.61
C THR A 158 11.63 14.94 -5.10
N GLN A 159 11.32 13.81 -4.47
CA GLN A 159 11.41 13.61 -3.03
C GLN A 159 12.72 12.91 -2.64
N THR A 160 13.28 13.26 -1.47
CA THR A 160 14.46 12.60 -0.91
C THR A 160 14.20 11.14 -0.53
N SER A 161 12.94 10.74 -0.43
CA SER A 161 12.48 9.39 -0.15
C SER A 161 12.49 8.47 -1.37
N TYR A 162 12.60 9.02 -2.59
CA TYR A 162 12.62 8.24 -3.82
C TYR A 162 13.89 7.40 -3.93
N GLN A 163 13.74 6.08 -3.81
CA GLN A 163 14.88 5.17 -3.71
C GLN A 163 14.62 3.78 -4.34
N PRO A 164 14.34 3.70 -5.64
CA PRO A 164 14.09 2.42 -6.33
C PRO A 164 15.29 1.46 -6.21
N GLU A 165 16.54 1.98 -6.20
CA GLU A 165 17.75 1.16 -6.03
C GLU A 165 17.78 0.46 -4.67
N ALA A 166 17.21 1.06 -3.62
CA ALA A 166 17.12 0.41 -2.32
C ALA A 166 16.24 -0.84 -2.38
N ILE A 167 15.15 -0.81 -3.16
CA ILE A 167 14.30 -1.99 -3.38
C ILE A 167 15.06 -3.08 -4.13
N VAL A 168 15.83 -2.72 -5.16
CA VAL A 168 16.72 -3.66 -5.88
C VAL A 168 17.70 -4.34 -4.92
N ASN A 169 18.34 -3.56 -4.05
CA ASN A 169 19.32 -4.08 -3.08
C ASN A 169 18.65 -5.02 -2.04
N LEU A 170 17.48 -4.63 -1.54
CA LEU A 170 16.72 -5.45 -0.60
C LEU A 170 16.21 -6.74 -1.24
N ALA A 171 15.66 -6.68 -2.45
CA ALA A 171 15.17 -7.84 -3.17
C ALA A 171 16.28 -8.87 -3.48
N LYS A 172 17.49 -8.39 -3.81
CA LYS A 172 18.68 -9.25 -3.97
C LYS A 172 19.13 -9.87 -2.65
N ARG A 173 19.10 -9.09 -1.56
CA ARG A 173 19.54 -9.53 -0.23
C ARG A 173 18.58 -10.53 0.39
N TYR A 174 17.28 -10.37 0.12
CA TYR A 174 16.20 -11.19 0.70
C TYR A 174 15.35 -11.88 -0.40
N PRO A 175 15.92 -12.84 -1.14
CA PRO A 175 15.25 -13.42 -2.33
C PRO A 175 14.03 -14.28 -2.00
N LYS A 176 13.78 -14.60 -0.72
CA LYS A 176 12.60 -15.36 -0.26
C LYS A 176 11.46 -14.45 0.23
N MET A 177 11.65 -13.14 0.23
CA MET A 177 10.62 -12.15 0.53
C MET A 177 10.11 -11.54 -0.77
N ASP A 178 8.86 -11.08 -0.78
CA ASP A 178 8.30 -10.34 -1.90
C ASP A 178 8.24 -8.85 -1.59
N PHE A 179 8.57 -8.04 -2.57
CA PHE A 179 8.55 -6.59 -2.50
C PHE A 179 7.48 -6.05 -3.44
N VAL A 180 6.56 -5.22 -2.92
CA VAL A 180 5.54 -4.55 -3.73
C VAL A 180 5.78 -3.05 -3.67
N VAL A 181 6.06 -2.46 -4.81
CA VAL A 181 6.25 -1.01 -4.94
C VAL A 181 4.93 -0.37 -5.28
N CYS A 182 4.49 0.58 -4.46
CA CYS A 182 3.23 1.27 -4.62
C CYS A 182 3.21 2.18 -5.86
N HIS A 183 2.02 2.37 -6.41
CA HIS A 183 1.70 3.39 -7.40
C HIS A 183 2.62 3.35 -8.63
N LEU A 184 2.96 2.13 -9.09
CA LEU A 184 3.84 1.92 -10.26
C LEU A 184 5.15 2.75 -10.20
N SER A 185 5.70 2.96 -8.97
CA SER A 185 6.88 3.80 -8.76
C SER A 185 6.67 5.25 -9.16
N PHE A 186 5.47 5.80 -8.98
CA PHE A 186 5.09 7.18 -9.28
C PHE A 186 5.40 7.58 -10.74
N PRO A 187 4.65 7.04 -11.71
CA PRO A 187 4.91 7.26 -13.12
C PRO A 187 4.55 8.68 -13.56
N ASN A 188 5.20 9.12 -14.64
CA ASN A 188 4.84 10.32 -15.38
C ASN A 188 4.80 9.98 -16.87
N ALA A 189 3.63 10.13 -17.51
CA ALA A 189 3.42 9.76 -18.91
C ALA A 189 4.16 10.69 -19.91
N ASP A 190 4.64 11.84 -19.44
CA ASP A 190 5.47 12.75 -20.24
C ASP A 190 6.96 12.41 -20.12
N HIS A 191 7.34 11.54 -19.18
CA HIS A 191 8.71 11.12 -18.87
C HIS A 191 8.82 9.61 -18.71
N LEU A 192 8.35 8.86 -19.71
CA LEU A 192 8.32 7.39 -19.70
C LEU A 192 9.71 6.75 -19.57
N GLU A 193 10.77 7.45 -20.01
CA GLU A 193 12.16 7.00 -19.88
C GLU A 193 12.58 6.81 -18.40
N ARG A 194 12.05 7.62 -17.49
CA ARG A 194 12.32 7.47 -16.05
C ARG A 194 11.71 6.19 -15.50
N LEU A 195 10.44 5.95 -15.82
CA LEU A 195 9.76 4.70 -15.45
C LEU A 195 10.48 3.50 -16.07
N ALA A 196 10.85 3.57 -17.38
CA ALA A 196 11.58 2.49 -18.04
C ALA A 196 12.88 2.14 -17.32
N ASN A 197 13.67 3.15 -16.91
CA ASN A 197 14.92 2.95 -16.18
C ASN A 197 14.73 2.22 -14.86
N VAL A 198 13.68 2.53 -14.10
CA VAL A 198 13.34 1.84 -12.85
C VAL A 198 12.90 0.40 -13.13
N LEU A 199 11.96 0.23 -14.06
CA LEU A 199 11.42 -1.08 -14.41
C LEU A 199 12.48 -2.04 -14.95
N GLN A 200 13.46 -1.54 -15.73
CA GLN A 200 14.59 -2.33 -16.21
C GLN A 200 15.47 -2.85 -15.07
N GLN A 201 15.63 -2.09 -13.99
CA GLN A 201 16.34 -2.55 -12.79
C GLN A 201 15.53 -3.63 -12.03
N PHE A 202 14.20 -3.53 -12.03
CA PHE A 202 13.32 -4.48 -11.38
C PHE A 202 13.12 -5.77 -12.20
N ALA A 203 13.22 -5.70 -13.53
CA ALA A 203 12.91 -6.79 -14.43
C ALA A 203 13.66 -8.12 -14.13
N PRO A 204 14.95 -8.12 -13.77
CA PRO A 204 15.66 -9.35 -13.43
C PRO A 204 15.21 -10.02 -12.12
N LEU A 205 14.57 -9.26 -11.21
CA LEU A 205 14.24 -9.68 -9.85
C LEU A 205 12.78 -10.15 -9.78
N LYS A 206 12.57 -11.46 -9.67
CA LYS A 206 11.24 -12.07 -9.75
C LYS A 206 10.36 -11.83 -8.50
N ASN A 207 10.97 -11.36 -7.42
CA ASN A 207 10.32 -11.02 -6.16
C ASN A 207 9.99 -9.53 -6.00
N ILE A 208 10.03 -8.73 -7.08
CA ILE A 208 9.53 -7.35 -7.09
C ILE A 208 8.25 -7.29 -7.91
N TYR A 209 7.20 -6.77 -7.31
CA TYR A 209 5.89 -6.50 -7.90
C TYR A 209 5.59 -5.02 -7.84
N LEU A 210 4.63 -4.55 -8.64
CA LEU A 210 4.19 -3.16 -8.66
C LEU A 210 2.67 -3.11 -8.56
N ASP A 211 2.16 -2.36 -7.61
CA ASP A 211 0.74 -2.03 -7.65
C ASP A 211 0.48 -0.83 -8.56
N ILE A 212 -0.66 -0.82 -9.19
CA ILE A 212 -1.09 0.22 -10.13
C ILE A 212 -2.22 1.09 -9.55
N SER A 213 -2.29 1.17 -8.22
CA SER A 213 -3.25 2.04 -7.53
C SER A 213 -2.86 3.51 -7.65
N ALA A 214 -3.81 4.41 -7.55
CA ALA A 214 -3.68 5.87 -7.52
C ALA A 214 -2.93 6.52 -8.71
N ILE A 215 -2.46 5.77 -9.70
CA ILE A 215 -1.67 6.34 -10.80
C ILE A 215 -2.44 7.38 -11.61
N GLN A 216 -3.77 7.29 -11.67
CA GLN A 216 -4.65 8.29 -12.30
C GLN A 216 -4.71 9.62 -11.51
N ASP A 217 -4.35 9.60 -10.23
CA ASP A 217 -4.33 10.78 -9.36
C ASP A 217 -2.93 11.35 -9.16
N ILE A 218 -1.91 10.60 -9.56
CA ILE A 218 -0.50 10.98 -9.47
C ILE A 218 -0.06 11.72 -10.72
N ASP A 219 -0.48 11.25 -11.90
CA ASP A 219 0.01 11.71 -13.19
C ASP A 219 -1.03 12.53 -13.96
N GLY A 220 -0.84 13.86 -13.98
CA GLY A 220 -1.68 14.78 -14.73
C GLY A 220 -2.71 15.53 -13.88
N GLU A 221 -3.74 16.06 -14.57
CA GLU A 221 -4.81 16.85 -13.95
C GLU A 221 -5.81 15.94 -13.21
N LYS A 222 -6.44 16.49 -12.18
CA LYS A 222 -7.46 15.81 -11.36
C LYS A 222 -8.82 16.51 -11.48
N PRO A 223 -9.92 15.76 -11.67
CA PRO A 223 -9.97 14.33 -12.00
C PRO A 223 -9.42 14.05 -13.39
N ALA A 224 -8.80 12.85 -13.57
CA ALA A 224 -8.32 12.42 -14.87
C ALA A 224 -9.47 11.91 -15.75
N ASP A 225 -9.33 12.05 -17.07
CA ASP A 225 -10.32 11.56 -18.04
C ASP A 225 -10.37 10.02 -18.04
N PHE A 226 -11.56 9.45 -17.80
CA PHE A 226 -11.77 8.01 -17.89
C PHE A 226 -11.76 7.55 -19.38
N PRO A 227 -11.14 6.42 -19.73
CA PRO A 227 -10.46 5.42 -18.88
C PRO A 227 -8.94 5.66 -18.74
N TYR A 228 -8.52 6.84 -18.40
CA TYR A 228 -7.17 7.23 -17.98
C TYR A 228 -6.06 7.00 -19.01
N PRO A 229 -6.09 7.69 -20.16
CA PRO A 229 -5.16 7.43 -21.28
C PRO A 229 -3.67 7.64 -20.91
N ARG A 230 -3.35 8.49 -19.94
CA ARG A 230 -1.98 8.64 -19.43
C ARG A 230 -1.54 7.39 -18.68
N CYS A 231 -2.40 6.84 -17.81
CA CYS A 231 -2.14 5.60 -17.09
C CYS A 231 -1.98 4.41 -18.04
N GLN A 232 -2.77 4.37 -19.10
CA GLN A 232 -2.65 3.31 -20.11
C GLN A 232 -1.25 3.27 -20.71
N LYS A 233 -0.62 4.41 -21.01
CA LYS A 233 0.75 4.48 -21.53
C LYS A 233 1.76 3.92 -20.52
N THR A 234 1.65 4.30 -19.26
CA THR A 234 2.59 3.87 -18.21
C THR A 234 2.42 2.39 -17.88
N VAL A 235 1.18 1.88 -17.85
CA VAL A 235 0.89 0.45 -17.62
C VAL A 235 1.31 -0.41 -18.83
N ALA A 236 1.11 0.06 -20.07
CA ALA A 236 1.59 -0.62 -21.27
C ALA A 236 3.11 -0.80 -21.24
N LEU A 237 3.85 0.25 -20.87
CA LEU A 237 5.30 0.19 -20.70
C LEU A 237 5.70 -0.80 -19.60
N ALA A 238 5.01 -0.77 -18.45
CA ALA A 238 5.29 -1.69 -17.37
C ALA A 238 5.03 -3.14 -17.77
N LYS A 239 3.89 -3.42 -18.42
CA LYS A 239 3.60 -4.73 -18.99
C LYS A 239 4.71 -5.21 -19.93
N GLN A 240 5.18 -4.34 -20.81
CA GLN A 240 6.24 -4.67 -21.78
C GLN A 240 7.56 -5.06 -21.08
N ILE A 241 7.94 -4.38 -19.99
CA ILE A 241 9.25 -4.56 -19.34
C ILE A 241 9.22 -5.66 -18.29
N VAL A 242 8.22 -5.66 -17.41
CA VAL A 242 8.16 -6.60 -16.26
C VAL A 242 7.15 -7.72 -16.43
N GLY A 243 6.19 -7.58 -17.35
CA GLY A 243 5.11 -8.55 -17.60
C GLY A 243 3.88 -8.34 -16.71
N ALA A 244 2.70 -8.73 -17.21
CA ALA A 244 1.42 -8.60 -16.51
C ALA A 244 1.40 -9.34 -15.16
N GLN A 245 2.11 -10.48 -15.06
CA GLN A 245 2.18 -11.30 -13.85
C GLN A 245 2.86 -10.62 -12.65
N ARG A 246 3.40 -9.41 -12.82
CA ARG A 246 4.02 -8.62 -11.73
C ARG A 246 3.29 -7.33 -11.43
N LEU A 247 2.19 -7.05 -12.13
CA LEU A 247 1.33 -5.91 -11.88
C LEU A 247 0.16 -6.33 -10.98
N ILE A 248 -0.17 -5.52 -10.00
CA ILE A 248 -1.24 -5.79 -9.05
C ILE A 248 -2.20 -4.60 -9.09
N TRP A 249 -3.46 -4.87 -9.41
CA TRP A 249 -4.50 -3.86 -9.34
C TRP A 249 -4.78 -3.44 -7.88
N GLY A 250 -5.06 -2.16 -7.69
CA GLY A 250 -5.49 -1.57 -6.44
C GLY A 250 -6.15 -0.22 -6.67
N THR A 251 -6.76 0.36 -5.64
CA THR A 251 -7.50 1.63 -5.74
C THR A 251 -6.90 2.76 -4.94
N ASP A 252 -6.12 2.47 -3.90
CA ASP A 252 -5.69 3.45 -2.89
C ASP A 252 -6.86 4.20 -2.24
N SER A 253 -8.01 3.49 -2.09
CA SER A 253 -9.17 4.07 -1.40
C SER A 253 -8.89 4.18 0.11
N PRO A 254 -9.35 5.27 0.75
CA PRO A 254 -10.33 6.25 0.27
C PRO A 254 -9.76 7.43 -0.52
N TRP A 255 -8.44 7.60 -0.64
CA TRP A 255 -7.84 8.76 -1.31
C TRP A 255 -8.36 8.93 -2.75
N SER A 256 -8.22 7.92 -3.59
CA SER A 256 -8.56 8.02 -5.02
C SER A 256 -10.05 8.21 -5.28
N VAL A 257 -10.94 7.80 -4.37
CA VAL A 257 -12.37 8.07 -4.52
C VAL A 257 -12.76 9.53 -4.20
N THR A 258 -11.80 10.35 -3.77
CA THR A 258 -11.97 11.81 -3.72
C THR A 258 -12.11 12.41 -5.12
N PHE A 259 -11.46 11.83 -6.12
CA PHE A 259 -11.40 12.34 -7.49
C PHE A 259 -12.14 11.45 -8.50
N ASN A 260 -12.37 10.19 -8.19
CA ASN A 260 -12.96 9.19 -9.06
C ASN A 260 -14.10 8.47 -8.36
N THR A 261 -15.07 7.94 -9.12
CA THR A 261 -15.99 6.97 -8.54
C THR A 261 -15.26 5.64 -8.30
N TYR A 262 -15.71 4.85 -7.31
CA TYR A 262 -15.11 3.54 -7.08
C TYR A 262 -15.26 2.62 -8.31
N HIS A 263 -16.39 2.72 -9.01
CA HIS A 263 -16.64 2.01 -10.27
C HIS A 263 -15.59 2.34 -11.35
N GLN A 264 -15.24 3.62 -11.51
CA GLN A 264 -14.18 4.00 -12.46
C GLN A 264 -12.84 3.36 -12.08
N LEU A 265 -12.49 3.33 -10.79
CA LEU A 265 -11.26 2.70 -10.31
C LEU A 265 -11.27 1.17 -10.48
N ALA A 266 -12.43 0.53 -10.35
CA ALA A 266 -12.58 -0.90 -10.53
C ALA A 266 -12.57 -1.33 -12.00
N ALA A 267 -13.27 -0.59 -12.85
CA ALA A 267 -13.57 -1.02 -14.22
C ALA A 267 -12.62 -0.48 -15.30
N TRP A 268 -11.70 0.45 -15.00
CA TRP A 268 -10.95 1.13 -16.07
C TRP A 268 -10.09 0.20 -16.93
N LEU A 269 -9.47 -0.83 -16.33
CA LEU A 269 -8.64 -1.78 -17.09
C LEU A 269 -9.48 -2.62 -18.05
N GLU A 270 -10.70 -2.98 -17.65
CA GLU A 270 -11.64 -3.73 -18.50
C GLU A 270 -12.14 -2.91 -19.71
N ASN A 271 -12.06 -1.57 -19.61
CA ASN A 271 -12.41 -0.64 -20.68
C ASN A 271 -11.21 -0.28 -21.59
N THR A 272 -10.20 -1.14 -21.61
CA THR A 272 -8.99 -0.95 -22.43
C THR A 272 -8.57 -2.25 -23.11
N ASP A 273 -7.76 -2.16 -24.16
CA ASP A 273 -7.13 -3.30 -24.84
C ASP A 273 -5.71 -3.59 -24.31
N LEU A 274 -5.39 -3.15 -23.07
CA LEU A 274 -4.06 -3.31 -22.50
C LEU A 274 -3.68 -4.77 -22.23
N PHE A 275 -4.64 -5.58 -21.83
CA PHE A 275 -4.41 -6.95 -21.39
C PHE A 275 -5.29 -7.94 -22.14
N THR A 276 -4.76 -9.13 -22.42
CA THR A 276 -5.61 -10.28 -22.76
C THR A 276 -6.47 -10.67 -21.57
N ALA A 277 -7.50 -11.49 -21.77
CA ALA A 277 -8.36 -11.94 -20.66
C ALA A 277 -7.57 -12.62 -19.53
N ASP A 278 -6.59 -13.46 -19.86
CA ASP A 278 -5.76 -14.15 -18.86
C ASP A 278 -4.85 -13.17 -18.12
N GLU A 279 -4.23 -12.23 -18.83
CA GLU A 279 -3.39 -11.18 -18.22
C GLU A 279 -4.23 -10.26 -17.32
N LEU A 280 -5.46 -9.92 -17.73
CA LEU A 280 -6.37 -9.10 -16.92
C LEU A 280 -6.74 -9.83 -15.63
N ALA A 281 -7.06 -11.13 -15.71
CA ALA A 281 -7.31 -11.96 -14.53
C ALA A 281 -6.08 -12.02 -13.60
N ASP A 282 -4.87 -12.06 -14.15
CA ASP A 282 -3.64 -12.00 -13.37
C ASP A 282 -3.53 -10.65 -12.62
N VAL A 283 -3.67 -9.54 -13.32
CA VAL A 283 -3.52 -8.20 -12.75
C VAL A 283 -4.60 -7.89 -11.72
N MET A 284 -5.86 -8.23 -12.02
CA MET A 284 -7.02 -7.91 -11.18
C MET A 284 -7.14 -8.82 -9.95
N TYR A 285 -6.62 -10.06 -10.02
CA TYR A 285 -6.90 -11.06 -8.97
C TYR A 285 -5.72 -11.99 -8.65
N ASN A 286 -5.19 -12.75 -9.64
CA ASN A 286 -4.28 -13.85 -9.36
C ASN A 286 -2.95 -13.37 -8.75
N ASN A 287 -2.44 -12.21 -9.17
CA ASN A 287 -1.17 -11.69 -8.67
C ASN A 287 -1.27 -11.31 -7.18
N ALA A 288 -2.35 -10.63 -6.77
CA ALA A 288 -2.59 -10.32 -5.36
C ALA A 288 -2.73 -11.59 -4.52
N ASN A 289 -3.46 -12.61 -5.02
CA ASN A 289 -3.58 -13.89 -4.35
C ASN A 289 -2.21 -14.58 -4.18
N ARG A 290 -1.40 -14.62 -5.24
CA ARG A 290 -0.07 -15.24 -5.22
C ARG A 290 0.90 -14.53 -4.28
N VAL A 291 0.80 -13.20 -4.14
CA VAL A 291 1.71 -12.40 -3.32
C VAL A 291 1.24 -12.33 -1.87
N TYR A 292 0.02 -11.88 -1.63
CA TYR A 292 -0.48 -11.60 -0.28
C TYR A 292 -1.27 -12.75 0.34
N PHE A 293 -2.15 -13.40 -0.42
CA PHE A 293 -3.05 -14.46 0.07
C PHE A 293 -2.44 -15.87 -0.04
N LYS A 294 -1.12 -15.99 0.11
CA LYS A 294 -0.47 -17.29 0.22
C LYS A 294 -1.09 -18.11 1.35
N ALA A 295 -1.25 -19.42 1.17
CA ALA A 295 -1.85 -20.29 2.17
C ALA A 295 -1.20 -20.13 3.56
N ALA A 296 0.15 -20.01 3.61
CA ALA A 296 0.87 -19.79 4.86
C ALA A 296 0.56 -18.45 5.52
N ASN A 297 0.35 -17.38 4.72
CA ASN A 297 0.02 -16.05 5.22
C ASN A 297 -1.40 -16.02 5.79
N VAL A 298 -2.35 -16.62 5.07
CA VAL A 298 -3.75 -16.76 5.51
C VAL A 298 -3.82 -17.60 6.78
N ALA A 299 -3.14 -18.75 6.83
CA ALA A 299 -3.11 -19.62 8.00
C ALA A 299 -2.53 -18.90 9.24
N ALA A 300 -1.47 -18.12 9.07
CA ALA A 300 -0.89 -17.33 10.17
C ALA A 300 -1.88 -16.29 10.71
N ALA A 301 -2.57 -15.58 9.83
CA ALA A 301 -3.58 -14.60 10.20
C ALA A 301 -4.79 -15.24 10.92
N GLN A 302 -5.23 -16.39 10.45
CA GLN A 302 -6.36 -17.13 11.05
C GLN A 302 -6.00 -17.71 12.42
N ALA A 303 -4.79 -18.25 12.59
CA ALA A 303 -4.33 -18.84 13.85
C ALA A 303 -4.03 -17.82 14.95
N ALA A 304 -3.75 -16.57 14.59
CA ALA A 304 -3.34 -15.53 15.53
C ALA A 304 -4.40 -15.25 16.61
N GLU A 305 -3.96 -15.14 17.84
CA GLU A 305 -4.81 -14.73 18.98
C GLU A 305 -4.14 -13.58 19.73
N ASP A 306 -4.85 -12.46 19.87
CA ASP A 306 -4.37 -11.35 20.68
C ASP A 306 -4.50 -11.71 22.18
N PRO A 307 -3.39 -11.88 22.91
CA PRO A 307 -3.43 -12.25 24.32
C PRO A 307 -4.09 -11.17 25.20
N VAL A 308 -4.11 -9.91 24.76
CA VAL A 308 -4.81 -8.83 25.48
C VAL A 308 -6.31 -8.99 25.32
N ALA A 309 -6.79 -9.22 24.09
CA ALA A 309 -8.22 -9.46 23.86
C ALA A 309 -8.73 -10.71 24.59
N ALA A 310 -7.91 -11.75 24.72
CA ALA A 310 -8.24 -12.95 25.46
C ALA A 310 -8.42 -12.71 26.97
N ARG A 311 -7.69 -11.75 27.54
CA ARG A 311 -7.83 -11.37 28.97
C ARG A 311 -9.15 -10.67 29.27
N PHE A 312 -9.60 -9.79 28.37
CA PHE A 312 -10.87 -9.08 28.53
C PHE A 312 -12.11 -9.96 28.33
N LYS A 313 -12.01 -11.02 27.53
CA LYS A 313 -13.11 -11.99 27.35
C LYS A 313 -13.37 -12.86 28.57
N LYS A 314 -12.40 -13.02 29.48
CA LYS A 314 -12.51 -13.83 30.70
C LYS A 314 -13.09 -13.05 31.89
N SER A 315 -13.31 -11.75 31.75
CA SER A 315 -13.82 -10.86 32.80
C SER A 315 -15.29 -10.44 32.61
N HIS A 316 -15.96 -11.04 31.64
CA HIS A 316 -17.41 -10.93 31.41
C HIS A 316 -18.01 -12.31 31.24
#